data_28e226ada49832ac37d7eada4d17a505
#
_entry.id   28e226ada49832ac37d7eada4d17a505
#
_cell.length_a   1.000
_cell.length_b   1.000
_cell.length_c   1.000
_cell.angle_alpha   90.00
_cell.angle_beta   90.00
_cell.angle_gamma   90.00
#
_symmetry.space_group_name_H-M   'P 1'
#
loop_
_entity.id
_entity.type
_entity.pdbx_description
1 polymer ?
#
loop_
_entity_poly.entity_id
_entity_poly.type
_entity_poly.pdbx_seq_one_letter_code
_entity_poly.pdbx_strand_id
1 'polypeptide(L)'
;MQAGSDALLARHGYVHEGALYKIERPSEDRIAVFCHQGLGTTWISYLLNIPYQAAWAGMWQACTGITCIRMECRSTRFSVPRMLYMGDTTHIELAGLEKTER
;
A
#
# COMPACT_ATOMS: atom_id res chain seq x y z
N MET A 1 10.11 7.59 -7.01
CA MET A 1 9.03 6.89 -6.27
C MET A 1 7.75 6.81 -7.07
N GLN A 2 7.15 7.94 -7.45
CA GLN A 2 5.86 7.95 -8.13
C GLN A 2 5.88 7.19 -9.45
N ALA A 3 6.89 7.44 -10.29
CA ALA A 3 7.02 6.74 -11.56
C ALA A 3 7.23 5.22 -11.36
N GLY A 4 7.96 4.83 -10.32
CA GLY A 4 8.16 3.42 -10.01
C GLY A 4 6.88 2.73 -9.55
N SER A 5 6.08 3.42 -8.72
CA SER A 5 4.78 2.91 -8.28
C SER A 5 3.84 2.75 -9.47
N ASP A 6 3.75 3.77 -10.31
CA ASP A 6 2.87 3.72 -11.49
C ASP A 6 3.27 2.60 -12.45
N ALA A 7 4.59 2.42 -12.66
CA ALA A 7 5.08 1.35 -13.53
C ALA A 7 4.78 -0.03 -12.95
N LEU A 8 4.95 -0.22 -11.63
CA LEU A 8 4.65 -1.49 -10.98
C LEU A 8 3.18 -1.85 -11.14
N LEU A 9 2.28 -0.92 -10.85
CA LEU A 9 0.85 -1.18 -10.92
C LEU A 9 0.40 -1.38 -12.37
N ALA A 10 0.99 -0.64 -13.32
CA ALA A 10 0.68 -0.82 -14.74
C ALA A 10 1.02 -2.23 -15.23
N ARG A 11 2.11 -2.83 -14.74
CA ARG A 11 2.47 -4.21 -15.09
C ARG A 11 1.42 -5.22 -14.61
N HIS A 12 0.65 -4.88 -13.59
CA HIS A 12 -0.42 -5.72 -13.04
C HIS A 12 -1.80 -5.29 -13.50
N GLY A 13 -1.89 -4.41 -14.50
CA GLY A 13 -3.14 -4.06 -15.14
C GLY A 13 -3.81 -2.80 -14.62
N TYR A 14 -3.14 -2.01 -13.78
CA TYR A 14 -3.70 -0.79 -13.20
C TYR A 14 -2.90 0.43 -13.63
N VAL A 15 -3.51 1.29 -14.41
CA VAL A 15 -2.88 2.51 -14.93
C VAL A 15 -3.39 3.73 -14.15
N HIS A 16 -2.47 4.50 -13.59
CA HIS A 16 -2.81 5.65 -12.75
C HIS A 16 -3.46 6.78 -13.56
N GLU A 17 -4.64 7.22 -13.14
CA GLU A 17 -5.36 8.34 -13.72
C GLU A 17 -5.92 9.21 -12.59
N GLY A 18 -5.27 10.34 -12.27
CA GLY A 18 -5.71 11.22 -11.20
C GLY A 18 -5.73 10.50 -9.85
N ALA A 19 -6.88 10.48 -9.18
CA ALA A 19 -7.06 9.77 -7.91
C ALA A 19 -7.47 8.31 -8.11
N LEU A 20 -7.69 7.88 -9.34
CA LEU A 20 -8.17 6.54 -9.66
C LEU A 20 -7.12 5.77 -10.46
N TYR A 21 -7.35 4.47 -10.59
CA TYR A 21 -6.54 3.61 -11.46
C TYR A 21 -7.45 2.96 -12.50
N LYS A 22 -7.10 3.13 -13.77
CA LYS A 22 -7.83 2.50 -14.85
C LYS A 22 -7.46 1.03 -14.92
N ILE A 23 -8.46 0.17 -15.04
CA ILE A 23 -8.24 -1.27 -15.16
C ILE A 23 -8.04 -1.61 -16.65
N GLU A 24 -6.78 -1.88 -17.01
CA GLU A 24 -6.44 -2.32 -18.37
C GLU A 24 -6.76 -3.79 -18.58
N ARG A 25 -6.58 -4.59 -17.51
CA ARG A 25 -6.91 -6.01 -17.52
C ARG A 25 -7.21 -6.46 -16.10
N PRO A 26 -8.14 -7.41 -15.90
CA PRO A 26 -8.39 -7.97 -14.57
C PRO A 26 -7.15 -8.67 -14.03
N SER A 27 -6.91 -8.52 -12.73
CA SER A 27 -5.78 -9.16 -12.07
C SER A 27 -6.15 -9.51 -10.65
N GLU A 28 -5.77 -10.72 -10.23
CA GLU A 28 -5.86 -11.15 -8.83
C GLU A 28 -4.47 -11.32 -8.23
N ASP A 29 -3.48 -10.68 -8.83
CA ASP A 29 -2.10 -10.78 -8.39
C ASP A 29 -1.94 -10.26 -6.98
N ARG A 30 -1.10 -10.94 -6.21
CA ARG A 30 -0.70 -10.51 -4.88
C ARG A 30 0.77 -10.15 -4.93
N ILE A 31 1.08 -8.94 -4.51
CA ILE A 31 2.43 -8.40 -4.57
C ILE A 31 2.90 -8.13 -3.15
N ALA A 32 4.09 -8.62 -2.82
CA ALA A 32 4.74 -8.32 -1.54
C ALA A 32 5.92 -7.40 -1.80
N VAL A 33 5.98 -6.31 -1.04
CA VAL A 33 7.10 -5.36 -1.12
C VAL A 33 7.69 -5.23 0.28
N PHE A 34 8.99 -5.46 0.38
CA PHE A 34 9.72 -5.37 1.64
C PHE A 34 10.47 -4.05 1.66
N CYS A 35 10.14 -3.21 2.62
CA CYS A 35 10.74 -1.88 2.70
C CYS A 35 10.76 -1.37 4.14
N HIS A 36 11.34 -0.20 4.34
CA HIS A 36 11.40 0.47 5.63
C HIS A 36 10.22 1.42 5.79
N GLN A 37 9.98 1.86 7.02
CA GLN A 37 8.86 2.76 7.35
C GLN A 37 8.84 4.02 6.49
N GLY A 38 9.99 4.65 6.27
CA GLY A 38 10.05 5.88 5.48
C GLY A 38 9.51 5.70 4.06
N LEU A 39 10.01 4.71 3.34
CA LEU A 39 9.53 4.40 1.99
C LEU A 39 8.09 3.93 2.03
N GLY A 40 7.75 3.05 2.97
CA GLY A 40 6.41 2.50 3.08
C GLY A 40 5.36 3.58 3.31
N THR A 41 5.60 4.48 4.25
CA THR A 41 4.68 5.58 4.56
C THR A 41 4.53 6.53 3.37
N THR A 42 5.63 6.86 2.70
CA THR A 42 5.59 7.72 1.52
C THR A 42 4.80 7.08 0.39
N TRP A 43 5.00 5.79 0.15
CA TRP A 43 4.28 5.07 -0.90
C TRP A 43 2.80 4.97 -0.60
N ILE A 44 2.43 4.64 0.65
CA ILE A 44 1.04 4.57 1.08
C ILE A 44 0.36 5.92 0.87
N SER A 45 1.01 7.02 1.26
CA SER A 45 0.44 8.34 1.06
C SER A 45 0.18 8.64 -0.41
N TYR A 46 1.07 8.22 -1.29
CA TYR A 46 0.88 8.37 -2.73
C TYR A 46 -0.29 7.54 -3.24
N LEU A 47 -0.37 6.26 -2.86
CA LEU A 47 -1.44 5.37 -3.31
C LEU A 47 -2.81 5.82 -2.83
N LEU A 48 -2.91 6.28 -1.59
CA LEU A 48 -4.18 6.72 -0.99
C LEU A 48 -4.50 8.18 -1.24
N ASN A 49 -3.62 8.90 -1.93
CA ASN A 49 -3.79 10.32 -2.22
C ASN A 49 -3.92 11.17 -0.94
N ILE A 50 -3.11 10.84 0.06
CA ILE A 50 -3.05 11.56 1.34
C ILE A 50 -1.83 12.49 1.30
N PRO A 51 -1.94 13.72 1.83
CA PRO A 51 -0.77 14.59 1.93
C PRO A 51 0.36 13.89 2.69
N TYR A 52 1.54 13.90 2.12
CA TYR A 52 2.69 13.22 2.64
C TYR A 52 3.04 13.65 4.08
N GLN A 53 2.93 14.94 4.39
CA GLN A 53 3.19 15.45 5.72
C GLN A 53 2.22 14.90 6.77
N ALA A 54 0.95 14.73 6.38
CA ALA A 54 -0.06 14.16 7.26
C ALA A 54 0.23 12.68 7.54
N ALA A 55 0.65 11.95 6.52
CA ALA A 55 0.99 10.54 6.68
C ALA A 55 2.19 10.35 7.59
N TRP A 56 3.23 11.16 7.43
CA TRP A 56 4.43 11.08 8.26
C TRP A 56 4.17 11.47 9.72
N ALA A 57 3.28 12.43 9.96
CA ALA A 57 2.95 12.87 11.30
C ALA A 57 1.97 11.96 12.01
N GLY A 58 1.04 11.36 11.26
CA GLY A 58 -0.09 10.64 11.86
C GLY A 58 -0.06 9.12 11.72
N MET A 59 0.87 8.57 10.93
CA MET A 59 0.92 7.13 10.69
C MET A 59 2.21 6.54 11.22
N TRP A 60 2.10 5.39 11.89
CA TRP A 60 3.23 4.65 12.40
C TRP A 60 3.09 3.18 12.04
N GLN A 61 4.20 2.57 11.68
CA GLN A 61 4.23 1.14 11.36
C GLN A 61 5.28 0.45 12.23
N ALA A 62 4.89 -0.64 12.86
CA ALA A 62 5.80 -1.45 13.63
C ALA A 62 6.86 -2.10 12.73
N CYS A 63 8.04 -2.36 13.28
CA CYS A 63 9.05 -3.17 12.58
C CYS A 63 8.44 -4.52 12.23
N THR A 64 8.66 -4.97 11.01
CA THR A 64 8.05 -6.17 10.40
C THR A 64 6.53 -6.13 10.33
N GLY A 65 5.90 -4.99 10.59
CA GLY A 65 4.47 -4.82 10.42
C GLY A 65 4.05 -4.98 8.96
N ILE A 66 2.86 -5.52 8.74
CA ILE A 66 2.33 -5.75 7.41
C ILE A 66 1.19 -4.76 7.14
N THR A 67 1.29 -4.06 6.01
CA THR A 67 0.22 -3.18 5.53
C THR A 67 -0.34 -3.76 4.25
N CYS A 68 -1.65 -3.85 4.17
CA CYS A 68 -2.32 -4.41 3.01
C CYS A 68 -3.15 -3.35 2.30
N ILE A 69 -2.88 -3.19 1.01
CA ILE A 69 -3.65 -2.30 0.15
C ILE A 69 -4.27 -3.13 -0.96
N ARG A 70 -5.57 -3.00 -1.10
CA ARG A 70 -6.33 -3.69 -2.13
C ARG A 70 -6.73 -2.69 -3.21
N MET A 71 -6.52 -3.06 -4.45
CA MET A 71 -7.04 -2.30 -5.59
C MET A 71 -8.50 -2.67 -5.75
N GLU A 72 -9.39 -1.90 -5.10
CA GLU A 72 -10.81 -2.19 -5.07
C GLU A 72 -11.48 -1.69 -6.35
N CYS A 73 -12.16 -2.59 -7.04
CA CYS A 73 -12.86 -2.24 -8.28
C CYS A 73 -14.15 -1.49 -7.95
N ARG A 74 -14.24 -0.25 -8.40
CA ARG A 74 -15.45 0.59 -8.27
C ARG A 74 -16.39 0.41 -9.45
N SER A 75 -15.83 -0.04 -10.58
CA SER A 75 -16.57 -0.36 -11.78
C SER A 75 -15.74 -1.35 -12.59
N THR A 76 -16.21 -1.71 -13.78
CA THR A 76 -15.42 -2.55 -14.68
C THR A 76 -14.20 -1.83 -15.26
N ARG A 77 -14.12 -0.50 -15.10
CA ARG A 77 -13.10 0.34 -15.74
C ARG A 77 -12.13 0.98 -14.76
N PHE A 78 -12.52 1.19 -13.50
CA PHE A 78 -11.73 1.94 -12.53
C PHE A 78 -11.60 1.23 -11.21
N SER A 79 -10.45 1.42 -10.58
CA SER A 79 -10.10 0.87 -9.29
C SER A 79 -9.55 1.97 -8.39
N VAL A 80 -9.72 1.82 -7.09
CA VAL A 80 -9.21 2.72 -6.07
C VAL A 80 -8.39 1.93 -5.07
N PRO A 81 -7.16 2.36 -4.75
CA PRO A 81 -6.40 1.71 -3.68
C PRO A 81 -7.13 1.88 -2.34
N ARG A 82 -7.33 0.80 -1.63
CA ARG A 82 -7.98 0.82 -0.33
C ARG A 82 -7.13 0.09 0.69
N MET A 83 -6.77 0.77 1.76
CA MET A 83 -6.01 0.17 2.84
C MET A 83 -6.93 -0.66 3.71
N LEU A 84 -6.68 -1.96 3.78
CA LEU A 84 -7.46 -2.89 4.60
C LEU A 84 -6.96 -2.92 6.03
N TYR A 85 -5.65 -2.88 6.23
CA TYR A 85 -5.03 -2.76 7.54
C TYR A 85 -3.61 -2.21 7.38
N MET A 86 -3.07 -1.67 8.47
CA MET A 86 -1.76 -1.05 8.48
C MET A 86 -0.96 -1.50 9.70
N GLY A 87 0.29 -1.88 9.46
CA GLY A 87 1.20 -2.22 10.55
C GLY A 87 0.77 -3.43 11.37
N ASP A 88 0.10 -4.39 10.76
CA ASP A 88 -0.35 -5.59 11.45
C ASP A 88 0.83 -6.43 11.94
N THR A 89 0.82 -6.78 13.22
CA THR A 89 1.87 -7.55 13.87
C THR A 89 1.38 -8.90 14.38
N THR A 90 0.25 -9.37 13.89
CA THR A 90 -0.33 -10.65 14.32
C THR A 90 0.67 -11.80 14.17
N HIS A 91 1.45 -11.81 13.10
CA HIS A 91 2.46 -12.83 12.86
C HIS A 91 3.55 -12.85 13.94
N ILE A 92 3.90 -11.69 14.51
CA ILE A 92 4.87 -11.58 15.61
C ILE A 92 4.26 -12.17 16.87
N GLU A 93 3.02 -11.83 17.16
CA GLU A 93 2.31 -12.33 18.33
C GLU A 93 2.13 -13.85 18.26
N LEU A 94 1.77 -14.38 17.09
CA LEU A 94 1.62 -15.81 16.89
C LEU A 94 2.94 -16.57 17.03
N ALA A 95 4.05 -15.93 16.68
CA ALA A 95 5.38 -16.52 16.83
C ALA A 95 5.95 -16.37 18.24
N GLY A 96 5.28 -15.64 19.13
CA GLY A 96 5.76 -15.40 20.50
C GLY A 96 6.95 -14.46 20.60
N LEU A 97 7.16 -13.63 19.60
CA LEU A 97 8.25 -12.66 19.57
C LEU A 97 7.81 -11.32 20.15
N GLU A 98 8.78 -10.54 20.64
CA GLU A 98 8.51 -9.19 21.12
C GLU A 98 8.43 -8.22 19.93
N LYS A 99 7.51 -7.26 20.04
CA LYS A 99 7.41 -6.17 19.08
C LYS A 99 8.50 -5.16 19.36
N THR A 100 9.14 -4.66 18.31
CA THR A 100 10.10 -3.58 18.40
C THR A 100 9.38 -2.27 18.06
N GLU A 101 9.39 -1.36 19.03
CA GLU A 101 8.89 0.00 18.82
C GLU A 101 10.03 0.92 18.46
N ARG A 102 9.78 1.83 17.52
CA ARG A 102 10.83 2.77 17.14
C ARG A 102 10.30 4.07 16.62
#